data_1f055b08e441c44595219f498bfdd569
#
_entry.id   1f055b08e441c44595219f498bfdd569
#
_cell.length_a   1.000
_cell.length_b   1.000
_cell.length_c   1.000
_cell.angle_alpha   90.00
_cell.angle_beta   90.00
_cell.angle_gamma   90.00
#
_symmetry.space_group_name_H-M   'P 1'
#
loop_
_entity.id
_entity.type
_entity.pdbx_description
1 polymer ?
#
loop_
_entity_poly.entity_id
_entity_poly.type
_entity_poly.pdbx_seq_one_letter_code
_entity_poly.pdbx_strand_id
1 'polypeptide(L)' 'MDHIFDVIRKTSDVIKSCENTTHLQGARNYVANLNRYLDFFEKSTRQQEFCDKQINEFYKMIRIKNKQYLVD' A
#
# COMPACT_ATOMS: atom_id res chain seq x y z
N MET A 1 -8.08 6.27 -14.90
CA MET A 1 -8.24 6.65 -13.48
C MET A 1 -8.93 5.58 -12.67
N ASP A 2 -10.00 4.98 -13.18
CA ASP A 2 -10.72 3.94 -12.44
C ASP A 2 -9.82 2.75 -12.11
N HIS A 3 -8.92 2.40 -13.03
CA HIS A 3 -7.98 1.31 -12.83
C HIS A 3 -7.04 1.57 -11.65
N ILE A 4 -6.60 2.81 -11.48
CA ILE A 4 -5.71 3.19 -10.37
C ILE A 4 -6.44 3.01 -9.03
N PHE A 5 -7.70 3.43 -8.95
CA PHE A 5 -8.48 3.26 -7.72
C PHE A 5 -8.70 1.78 -7.39
N ASP A 6 -8.91 0.94 -8.40
CA ASP A 6 -9.06 -0.50 -8.19
C ASP A 6 -7.78 -1.12 -7.64
N VAL A 7 -6.63 -0.72 -8.17
CA VAL A 7 -5.34 -1.23 -7.70
C VAL A 7 -5.08 -0.78 -6.25
N ILE A 8 -5.42 0.46 -5.93
CA ILE A 8 -5.28 0.99 -4.57
C ILE A 8 -6.18 0.22 -3.61
N ARG A 9 -7.42 -0.05 -4.00
CA ARG A 9 -8.36 -0.82 -3.18
C ARG A 9 -7.85 -2.23 -2.93
N LYS A 10 -7.34 -2.90 -3.96
CA LYS A 10 -6.76 -4.25 -3.82
C LYS A 10 -5.57 -4.24 -2.87
N THR A 11 -4.73 -3.22 -2.94
CA THR A 11 -3.59 -3.09 -2.04
C THR A 11 -4.05 -2.98 -0.59
N SER A 12 -5.07 -2.17 -0.33
CA SER A 12 -5.65 -2.04 1.01
C SER A 12 -6.18 -3.39 1.50
N ASP A 13 -6.88 -4.13 0.64
CA ASP A 13 -7.42 -5.44 0.99
C ASP A 13 -6.31 -6.45 1.30
N VAL A 14 -5.22 -6.42 0.54
CA VAL A 14 -4.04 -7.28 0.78
C VAL A 14 -3.47 -7.01 2.17
N ILE A 15 -3.30 -5.74 2.53
CA ILE A 15 -2.76 -5.38 3.85
C ILE A 15 -3.72 -5.83 4.96
N LYS A 16 -5.02 -5.58 4.79
CA LYS A 16 -6.02 -5.95 5.79
C LYS A 16 -6.11 -7.45 6.01
N SER A 17 -5.83 -8.25 5.00
CA SER A 17 -5.91 -9.70 5.07
C SER A 17 -4.67 -10.34 5.70
N CYS A 18 -3.61 -9.57 5.96
CA CYS A 18 -2.40 -10.11 6.57
C CYS A 18 -2.65 -10.58 8.00
N GLU A 19 -2.17 -11.78 8.34
CA GLU A 19 -2.40 -12.40 9.65
C GLU A 19 -1.11 -12.60 10.44
N ASN A 20 0.06 -12.39 9.82
CA ASN A 20 1.35 -12.55 10.49
C ASN A 20 2.41 -11.70 9.81
N THR A 21 3.63 -11.70 10.39
CA THR A 21 4.72 -10.86 9.88
C THR A 21 5.21 -11.28 8.50
N THR A 22 5.14 -12.55 8.16
CA THR A 22 5.51 -13.04 6.82
C THR A 22 4.56 -12.48 5.77
N HIS A 23 3.25 -12.49 6.07
CA HIS A 23 2.25 -11.89 5.18
C HIS A 23 2.50 -10.39 5.00
N LEU A 24 2.91 -9.70 6.06
CA LEU A 24 3.19 -8.26 6.01
C LEU A 24 4.41 -7.95 5.13
N GLN A 25 5.41 -8.83 5.10
CA GLN A 25 6.54 -8.65 4.19
C GLN A 25 6.08 -8.71 2.73
N GLY A 26 5.20 -9.67 2.41
CA GLY A 26 4.60 -9.76 1.08
C GLY A 26 3.79 -8.51 0.74
N ALA A 27 3.02 -8.01 1.71
CA ALA A 27 2.24 -6.78 1.52
C ALA A 27 3.15 -5.58 1.28
N ARG A 28 4.26 -5.48 2.01
CA ARG A 28 5.23 -4.40 1.81
C ARG A 28 5.80 -4.42 0.39
N ASN A 29 6.15 -5.60 -0.12
CA ASN A 29 6.61 -5.74 -1.49
C ASN A 29 5.52 -5.36 -2.49
N TYR A 30 4.27 -5.70 -2.19
CA TYR A 30 3.14 -5.33 -3.01
C TYR A 30 3.00 -3.80 -3.10
N VAL A 31 3.14 -3.10 -1.98
CA VAL A 31 3.07 -1.64 -1.94
C VAL A 31 4.24 -1.02 -2.73
N ALA A 32 5.44 -1.58 -2.61
CA ALA A 32 6.59 -1.10 -3.37
C ALA A 32 6.36 -1.24 -4.87
N ASN A 33 5.79 -2.37 -5.30
CA ASN A 33 5.44 -2.58 -6.70
C ASN A 33 4.34 -1.64 -7.17
N LEU A 34 3.35 -1.36 -6.32
CA LEU A 34 2.32 -0.38 -6.61
C LEU A 34 2.93 1.00 -6.82
N ASN A 35 3.87 1.40 -5.97
CA ASN A 35 4.53 2.69 -6.09
C ASN A 35 5.23 2.83 -7.44
N ARG A 36 5.95 1.79 -7.87
CA ARG A 36 6.59 1.77 -9.18
C ARG A 36 5.57 1.84 -10.32
N TYR A 37 4.48 1.09 -10.18
CA TYR A 37 3.41 1.07 -11.17
C TYR A 37 2.80 2.46 -11.35
N LEU A 38 2.57 3.17 -10.25
CA LEU A 38 1.99 4.51 -10.28
C LEU A 38 2.94 5.53 -10.92
N ASP A 39 4.25 5.30 -10.85
CA ASP A 39 5.23 6.20 -11.46
C ASP A 39 5.20 6.17 -12.99
N PHE A 40 4.65 5.11 -13.60
CA PHE A 40 4.53 5.03 -15.06
C PHE A 40 3.45 5.94 -15.64
N PHE A 41 2.56 6.45 -14.82
CA PHE A 41 1.45 7.27 -15.31
C PHE A 41 1.75 8.75 -15.13
N GLU A 42 1.41 9.53 -16.17
CA GLU A 42 1.42 10.98 -16.04
C GLU A 42 0.31 11.38 -15.07
N LYS A 43 0.66 12.22 -14.12
CA LYS A 43 -0.27 12.67 -13.10
C LYS A 43 -0.17 14.17 -12.92
N SER A 44 -1.32 14.81 -12.70
CA SER A 44 -1.33 16.18 -12.22
C SER A 44 -0.73 16.25 -10.82
N THR A 45 -0.41 17.45 -10.36
CA THR A 45 0.11 17.64 -8.99
C THR A 45 -0.82 17.05 -7.95
N ARG A 46 -2.14 17.25 -8.12
CA ARG A 46 -3.14 16.70 -7.22
C ARG A 46 -3.14 15.17 -7.19
N GLN A 47 -3.05 14.57 -8.37
CA GLN A 47 -3.02 13.11 -8.49
C GLN A 47 -1.76 12.54 -7.86
N GLN A 48 -0.63 13.20 -8.04
CA GLN A 48 0.63 12.79 -7.44
C GLN A 48 0.54 12.86 -5.92
N GLU A 49 0.01 13.94 -5.37
CA GLU A 49 -0.17 14.09 -3.93
C GLU A 49 -1.08 13.01 -3.36
N PHE A 50 -2.17 12.70 -4.06
CA PHE A 50 -3.09 11.64 -3.65
C PHE A 50 -2.38 10.29 -3.62
N CYS A 51 -1.62 9.95 -4.66
CA CYS A 51 -0.89 8.69 -4.72
C CYS A 51 0.15 8.60 -3.62
N ASP A 52 0.92 9.66 -3.40
CA ASP A 52 1.93 9.70 -2.34
C ASP A 52 1.31 9.49 -0.96
N LYS A 53 0.17 10.12 -0.71
CA LYS A 53 -0.55 9.98 0.53
C LYS A 53 -1.02 8.55 0.74
N GLN A 54 -1.56 7.90 -0.30
CA GLN A 54 -2.02 6.52 -0.22
C GLN A 54 -0.86 5.56 0.08
N ILE A 55 0.27 5.74 -0.60
CA ILE A 55 1.45 4.91 -0.37
C ILE A 55 1.92 5.05 1.09
N ASN A 56 2.00 6.28 1.60
CA ASN A 56 2.40 6.53 2.98
C ASN A 56 1.43 5.89 3.97
N GLU A 57 0.13 5.95 3.72
CA GLU A 57 -0.88 5.33 4.56
C GLU A 57 -0.74 3.81 4.58
N PHE A 58 -0.44 3.20 3.43
CA PHE A 58 -0.23 1.75 3.36
C PHE A 58 0.98 1.32 4.18
N TYR A 59 2.11 2.03 4.09
CA TYR A 59 3.28 1.72 4.91
C TYR A 59 2.98 1.89 6.40
N LYS A 60 2.19 2.91 6.75
CA LYS A 60 1.76 3.12 8.13
C LYS A 60 0.91 1.96 8.63
N MET A 61 -0.05 1.49 7.83
CA MET A 61 -0.89 0.34 8.17
C MET A 61 -0.05 -0.91 8.41
N ILE A 62 0.92 -1.17 7.54
CA ILE A 62 1.83 -2.31 7.66
C ILE A 62 2.62 -2.21 8.96
N ARG A 63 3.15 -1.03 9.27
CA ARG A 63 3.93 -0.81 10.48
C ARG A 63 3.10 -1.05 11.74
N ILE A 64 1.86 -0.56 11.76
CA ILE A 64 0.97 -0.76 12.90
C ILE A 64 0.66 -2.23 13.10
N LYS A 65 0.32 -2.95 12.04
CA LYS A 65 0.05 -4.38 12.11
C LYS A 65 1.29 -5.18 12.55
N ASN A 66 2.46 -4.81 12.03
CA ASN A 66 3.70 -5.47 12.38
C ASN A 66 3.96 -5.37 13.89
N LYS A 67 3.72 -4.21 14.48
CA LYS A 67 3.85 -4.04 15.93
C LYS A 67 2.87 -4.94 16.69
N GLN A 68 1.64 -5.06 16.21
CA GLN A 68 0.63 -5.89 16.83
C GLN A 68 1.05 -7.36 16.87
N TYR A 69 1.65 -7.85 15.79
CA TYR A 69 2.07 -9.25 15.68
C TYR A 69 3.36 -9.54 16.43
N LEU A 70 4.21 -8.52 16.65
CA LEU A 70 5.47 -8.72 17.38
C LEU A 70 5.31 -8.67 18.91
N VAL A 71 4.20 -8.13 19.40
CA VAL A 71 3.97 -7.97 20.85
C VAL A 71 3.47 -9.27 21.49
N ASP A 72 3.02 -10.21 20.69
CA ASP A 72 2.62 -11.51 21.20
C ASP A 72 3.85 -12.37 21.52
#